data_568543a7b9c678abed243063155f0d17
#
_entry.id   568543a7b9c678abed243063155f0d17
#
_cell.length_a   1.000
_cell.length_b   1.000
_cell.length_c   1.000
_cell.angle_alpha   90.00
_cell.angle_beta   90.00
_cell.angle_gamma   90.00
#
_symmetry.space_group_name_H-M   'P 1'
#
loop_
_entity.id
_entity.type
_entity.pdbx_description
1 polymer ?
#
loop_
_entity_poly.entity_id
_entity_poly.type
_entity_poly.pdbx_seq_one_letter_code
_entity_poly.pdbx_strand_id
1 'polypeptide(L)'
;MATKILELTDVNVIRAAGGVVYRTDSSGDTELAIIHRPAYDDWTLPKGKVEPDESPEDCALREVREETGLRCVIERPLGCTAYVDRRGRDKVACYWLMEAKGGRFRAGIEVDKLVWLSVEDAIKRLTYPRDKKLLEQQDF
;
A
#
# COMPACT_ATOMS: atom_id res chain seq x y z
N MET A 1 -19.01 10.89 24.29
CA MET A 1 -18.07 11.59 23.40
C MET A 1 -18.23 11.09 21.98
N ALA A 2 -18.39 11.97 21.03
CA ALA A 2 -18.57 11.56 19.64
C ALA A 2 -17.26 10.99 19.08
N THR A 3 -17.35 9.87 18.38
CA THR A 3 -16.22 9.30 17.67
C THR A 3 -15.93 10.18 16.45
N LYS A 4 -14.70 10.56 16.27
CA LYS A 4 -14.29 11.33 15.10
C LYS A 4 -14.36 10.43 13.86
N ILE A 5 -15.08 10.89 12.86
CA ILE A 5 -15.17 10.22 11.56
C ILE A 5 -14.18 10.90 10.63
N LEU A 6 -13.25 10.13 10.07
CA LEU A 6 -12.30 10.63 9.09
C LEU A 6 -12.91 10.58 7.70
N GLU A 7 -13.00 11.74 7.06
CA GLU A 7 -13.51 11.86 5.71
C GLU A 7 -12.39 12.27 4.75
N LEU A 8 -12.47 11.83 3.50
CA LEU A 8 -11.48 12.15 2.49
C LEU A 8 -11.41 13.64 2.16
N THR A 9 -12.47 14.39 2.49
CA THR A 9 -12.54 15.84 2.25
C THR A 9 -12.08 16.67 3.43
N ASP A 10 -11.80 16.07 4.59
CA ASP A 10 -11.31 16.80 5.77
C ASP A 10 -9.92 17.39 5.48
N VAL A 11 -9.78 18.72 5.60
CA VAL A 11 -8.53 19.43 5.29
C VAL A 11 -7.39 19.09 6.26
N ASN A 12 -7.72 18.60 7.45
CA ASN A 12 -6.71 18.21 8.45
C ASN A 12 -6.25 16.76 8.31
N VAL A 13 -6.85 16.01 7.40
CA VAL A 13 -6.49 14.61 7.16
C VAL A 13 -5.41 14.54 6.08
N ILE A 14 -4.32 13.85 6.39
CA ILE A 14 -3.28 13.56 5.39
C ILE A 14 -3.75 12.38 4.55
N ARG A 15 -3.78 12.57 3.25
CA ARG A 15 -4.20 11.55 2.30
C ARG A 15 -3.01 10.87 1.67
N ALA A 16 -3.06 9.55 1.66
CA ALA A 16 -2.07 8.71 1.00
C ALA A 16 -2.77 7.73 0.06
N ALA A 17 -2.05 7.26 -0.92
CA ALA A 17 -2.54 6.26 -1.86
C ALA A 17 -1.44 5.25 -2.14
N GLY A 18 -1.84 4.02 -2.38
CA GLY A 18 -0.89 2.95 -2.62
C GLY A 18 -1.52 1.76 -3.32
N GLY A 19 -0.76 0.70 -3.39
CA GLY A 19 -1.18 -0.48 -4.13
C GLY A 19 -0.99 -1.78 -3.38
N VAL A 20 -1.93 -2.68 -3.60
CA VAL A 20 -1.75 -4.11 -3.36
C VAL A 20 -1.34 -4.69 -4.70
N VAL A 21 -0.05 -4.92 -4.88
CA VAL A 21 0.54 -5.31 -6.15
C VAL A 21 0.64 -6.83 -6.20
N TYR A 22 0.07 -7.43 -7.23
CA TYR A 22 0.14 -8.87 -7.38
C TYR A 22 0.81 -9.29 -8.70
N ARG A 23 1.29 -10.49 -8.67
CA ARG A 23 1.70 -11.26 -9.85
C ARG A 23 1.17 -12.68 -9.70
N THR A 24 1.07 -13.38 -10.81
CA THR A 24 0.72 -14.80 -10.81
C THR A 24 2.01 -15.59 -11.01
N ASP A 25 2.26 -16.55 -10.13
CA ASP A 25 3.45 -17.39 -10.24
C ASP A 25 3.29 -18.48 -11.33
N SER A 26 4.32 -19.29 -11.53
CA SER A 26 4.33 -20.35 -12.56
C SER A 26 3.25 -21.41 -12.33
N SER A 27 2.74 -21.54 -11.10
CA SER A 27 1.66 -22.47 -10.75
C SER A 27 0.27 -21.87 -10.89
N GLY A 28 0.17 -20.58 -11.25
CA GLY A 28 -1.10 -19.85 -11.32
C GLY A 28 -1.55 -19.25 -10.01
N ASP A 29 -0.72 -19.30 -8.96
CA ASP A 29 -1.05 -18.74 -7.65
C ASP A 29 -0.71 -17.25 -7.57
N THR A 30 -1.54 -16.52 -6.83
CA THR A 30 -1.35 -15.08 -6.60
C THR A 30 -0.29 -14.84 -5.55
N GLU A 31 0.66 -13.97 -5.86
CA GLU A 31 1.64 -13.45 -4.92
C GLU A 31 1.52 -11.94 -4.81
N LEU A 32 1.71 -11.40 -3.60
CA LEU A 32 1.66 -9.98 -3.31
C LEU A 32 3.04 -9.44 -2.98
N ALA A 33 3.32 -8.22 -3.43
CA ALA A 33 4.58 -7.52 -3.14
C ALA A 33 4.47 -6.79 -1.80
N ILE A 34 5.32 -7.16 -0.86
CA ILE A 34 5.41 -6.53 0.45
C ILE A 34 6.81 -5.93 0.59
N ILE A 35 6.88 -4.71 1.10
CA ILE A 35 8.15 -3.97 1.22
C ILE A 35 8.58 -3.83 2.67
N HIS A 36 9.90 -3.75 2.87
CA HIS A 36 10.50 -3.44 4.16
C HIS A 36 11.09 -2.03 4.13
N ARG A 37 10.84 -1.26 5.19
CA ARG A 37 11.37 0.10 5.36
C ARG A 37 12.36 0.09 6.52
N PRO A 38 13.67 0.26 6.26
CA PRO A 38 14.68 0.15 7.32
C PRO A 38 14.55 1.23 8.39
N ALA A 39 14.13 2.46 8.03
CA ALA A 39 13.95 3.54 9.00
C ALA A 39 12.94 3.22 10.09
N TYR A 40 11.94 2.39 9.80
CA TYR A 40 10.87 2.00 10.71
C TYR A 40 10.97 0.54 11.13
N ASP A 41 11.84 -0.22 10.47
CA ASP A 41 11.94 -1.68 10.62
C ASP A 41 10.55 -2.34 10.54
N ASP A 42 9.81 -2.02 9.51
CA ASP A 42 8.46 -2.54 9.30
C ASP A 42 8.28 -3.12 7.89
N TRP A 43 7.24 -3.95 7.77
CA TRP A 43 6.79 -4.51 6.52
C TRP A 43 5.43 -3.92 6.17
N THR A 44 5.32 -3.31 5.01
CA THR A 44 4.12 -2.57 4.62
C THR A 44 3.76 -2.80 3.16
N LEU A 45 2.57 -2.30 2.80
CA LEU A 45 2.18 -2.10 1.42
C LEU A 45 2.80 -0.81 0.90
N PRO A 46 3.23 -0.73 -0.37
CA PRO A 46 3.76 0.50 -0.94
C PRO A 46 2.68 1.59 -1.00
N LYS A 47 2.99 2.75 -0.49
CA LYS A 47 2.09 3.92 -0.47
C LYS A 47 2.85 5.19 -0.20
N GLY A 48 2.22 6.31 -0.49
CA GLY A 48 2.76 7.61 -0.12
C GLY A 48 1.71 8.71 -0.22
N LYS A 49 2.13 9.91 0.15
CA LYS A 49 1.26 11.08 0.24
C LYS A 49 0.80 11.54 -1.14
N VAL A 50 -0.50 11.81 -1.26
CA VAL A 50 -1.08 12.43 -2.48
C VAL A 50 -0.58 13.86 -2.58
N GLU A 51 -0.02 14.21 -3.73
CA GLU A 51 0.47 15.56 -4.02
C GLU A 51 -0.66 16.45 -4.53
N PRO A 52 -0.50 17.81 -4.42
CA PRO A 52 -1.46 18.72 -5.04
C PRO A 52 -1.61 18.43 -6.54
N ASP A 53 -2.83 18.52 -7.04
CA ASP A 53 -3.17 18.31 -8.46
C ASP A 53 -2.98 16.87 -8.96
N GLU A 54 -2.69 15.93 -8.07
CA GLU A 54 -2.56 14.52 -8.38
C GLU A 54 -3.83 13.77 -7.97
N SER A 55 -4.35 12.90 -8.85
CA SER A 55 -5.43 12.00 -8.46
C SER A 55 -4.91 10.92 -7.49
N PRO A 56 -5.77 10.37 -6.63
CA PRO A 56 -5.34 9.26 -5.77
C PRO A 56 -4.82 8.07 -6.57
N GLU A 57 -5.42 7.76 -7.71
CA GLU A 57 -4.98 6.65 -8.58
C GLU A 57 -3.59 6.90 -9.15
N ASP A 58 -3.32 8.11 -9.64
CA ASP A 58 -2.00 8.48 -10.15
C ASP A 58 -0.96 8.47 -9.05
N CYS A 59 -1.32 8.94 -7.86
CA CYS A 59 -0.47 8.85 -6.67
C CYS A 59 -0.11 7.40 -6.35
N ALA A 60 -1.11 6.51 -6.35
CA ALA A 60 -0.89 5.09 -6.07
C ALA A 60 0.10 4.48 -7.06
N LEU A 61 -0.08 4.74 -8.36
CA LEU A 61 0.84 4.23 -9.38
C LEU A 61 2.25 4.81 -9.22
N ARG A 62 2.36 6.10 -8.93
CA ARG A 62 3.65 6.77 -8.74
C ARG A 62 4.38 6.22 -7.51
N GLU A 63 3.71 6.13 -6.38
CA GLU A 63 4.32 5.64 -5.13
C GLU A 63 4.72 4.17 -5.24
N VAL A 64 3.90 3.33 -5.86
CA VAL A 64 4.26 1.94 -6.11
C VAL A 64 5.54 1.87 -6.95
N ARG A 65 5.63 2.68 -8.01
CA ARG A 65 6.81 2.69 -8.86
C ARG A 65 8.06 3.20 -8.12
N GLU A 66 7.91 4.25 -7.32
CA GLU A 66 9.04 4.79 -6.53
C GLU A 66 9.54 3.77 -5.51
N GLU A 67 8.65 3.09 -4.81
CA GLU A 67 9.01 2.20 -3.71
C GLU A 67 9.37 0.78 -4.18
N THR A 68 8.82 0.33 -5.29
CA THR A 68 9.02 -1.06 -5.75
C THR A 68 9.78 -1.18 -7.06
N GLY A 69 9.85 -0.11 -7.86
CA GLY A 69 10.38 -0.17 -9.22
C GLY A 69 9.45 -0.83 -10.22
N LEU A 70 8.25 -1.23 -9.82
CA LEU A 70 7.32 -1.97 -10.66
C LEU A 70 6.38 -1.03 -11.40
N ARG A 71 6.15 -1.34 -12.67
CA ARG A 71 5.13 -0.72 -13.49
C ARG A 71 3.88 -1.60 -13.43
N CYS A 72 2.77 -0.98 -13.01
CA CYS A 72 1.54 -1.71 -12.71
C CYS A 72 0.36 -1.14 -13.47
N VAL A 73 -0.69 -1.96 -13.57
CA VAL A 73 -2.00 -1.58 -14.09
C VAL A 73 -3.02 -1.73 -12.96
N ILE A 74 -3.78 -0.66 -12.69
CA ILE A 74 -4.84 -0.69 -11.69
C ILE A 74 -6.00 -1.54 -12.18
N GLU A 75 -6.50 -2.41 -11.32
CA GLU A 75 -7.70 -3.22 -11.60
C GLU A 75 -8.94 -2.70 -10.88
N ARG A 76 -8.86 -2.47 -9.57
CA ARG A 76 -10.02 -2.02 -8.80
C ARG A 76 -9.60 -1.42 -7.46
N PRO A 77 -10.44 -0.56 -6.85
CA PRO A 77 -10.18 -0.09 -5.51
C PRO A 77 -10.45 -1.18 -4.47
N LEU A 78 -9.67 -1.17 -3.40
CA LEU A 78 -9.80 -2.14 -2.30
C LEU A 78 -10.35 -1.52 -1.02
N GLY A 79 -10.30 -0.21 -0.90
CA GLY A 79 -10.73 0.49 0.29
C GLY A 79 -9.61 1.29 0.93
N CYS A 80 -9.90 1.88 2.07
CA CYS A 80 -9.00 2.79 2.75
C CYS A 80 -8.81 2.36 4.20
N THR A 81 -7.65 2.69 4.76
CA THR A 81 -7.36 2.55 6.19
C THR A 81 -7.25 3.94 6.80
N ALA A 82 -7.77 4.11 8.02
CA ALA A 82 -7.68 5.37 8.74
C ALA A 82 -6.93 5.13 10.05
N TYR A 83 -5.98 5.98 10.34
CA TYR A 83 -5.16 5.85 11.53
C TYR A 83 -4.51 7.18 11.91
N VAL A 84 -3.94 7.22 13.11
CA VAL A 84 -3.14 8.35 13.58
C VAL A 84 -1.67 7.97 13.42
N ASP A 85 -0.89 8.81 12.75
CA ASP A 85 0.54 8.53 12.55
C ASP A 85 1.36 8.85 13.81
N ARG A 86 2.68 8.60 13.75
CA ARG A 86 3.57 8.80 14.89
C ARG A 86 3.66 10.24 15.36
N ARG A 87 3.29 11.21 14.53
CA ARG A 87 3.23 12.62 14.85
C ARG A 87 1.88 13.09 15.36
N GLY A 88 0.95 12.15 15.56
CA GLY A 88 -0.40 12.46 16.03
C GLY A 88 -1.32 13.03 14.96
N ARG A 89 -1.00 12.84 13.67
CA ARG A 89 -1.80 13.37 12.57
C ARG A 89 -2.77 12.32 12.06
N ASP A 90 -3.99 12.74 11.80
CA ASP A 90 -4.99 11.88 11.16
C ASP A 90 -4.57 11.56 9.73
N LYS A 91 -4.62 10.29 9.35
CA LYS A 91 -4.21 9.81 8.05
C LYS A 91 -5.22 8.84 7.46
N VAL A 92 -5.46 8.97 6.17
CA VAL A 92 -6.27 8.01 5.40
C VAL A 92 -5.41 7.54 4.22
N ALA A 93 -5.23 6.24 4.13
CA ALA A 93 -4.51 5.63 3.02
C ALA A 93 -5.46 4.73 2.23
N CYS A 94 -5.62 5.01 0.94
CA CYS A 94 -6.48 4.25 0.04
C CYS A 94 -5.65 3.40 -0.90
N TYR A 95 -6.12 2.18 -1.18
CA TYR A 95 -5.36 1.19 -1.92
C TYR A 95 -6.13 0.66 -3.11
N TRP A 96 -5.40 0.33 -4.16
CA TRP A 96 -5.93 -0.30 -5.37
C TRP A 96 -5.22 -1.62 -5.62
N LEU A 97 -5.96 -2.60 -6.10
CA LEU A 97 -5.38 -3.84 -6.60
C LEU A 97 -4.71 -3.52 -7.93
N MET A 98 -3.46 -3.89 -8.06
CA MET A 98 -2.64 -3.63 -9.26
C MET A 98 -1.95 -4.88 -9.73
N GLU A 99 -1.95 -5.12 -11.03
CA GLU A 99 -1.15 -6.18 -11.63
C GLU A 99 0.22 -5.65 -12.03
N ALA A 100 1.29 -6.32 -11.60
CA ALA A 100 2.65 -5.99 -12.03
C ALA A 100 2.83 -6.39 -13.50
N LYS A 101 3.25 -5.43 -14.34
CA LYS A 101 3.45 -5.64 -15.78
C LYS A 101 4.91 -5.56 -16.21
N GLY A 102 5.78 -4.98 -15.39
CA GLY A 102 7.18 -4.84 -15.74
C GLY A 102 7.95 -4.08 -14.69
N GLY A 103 9.22 -3.79 -15.00
CA GLY A 103 10.11 -3.17 -14.04
C GLY A 103 10.73 -4.20 -13.10
N ARG A 104 11.56 -3.72 -12.19
CA ARG A 104 12.20 -4.55 -11.18
C ARG A 104 12.56 -3.73 -9.95
N PHE A 105 12.58 -4.38 -8.81
CA PHE A 105 12.96 -3.76 -7.57
C PHE A 105 14.46 -3.45 -7.53
N ARG A 106 14.79 -2.28 -6.98
CA ARG A 106 16.15 -1.89 -6.62
C ARG A 106 16.12 -1.38 -5.18
N ALA A 107 16.95 -2.00 -4.32
CA ALA A 107 17.04 -1.58 -2.94
C ALA A 107 17.57 -0.14 -2.85
N GLY A 108 16.97 0.63 -1.95
CA GLY A 108 17.34 2.02 -1.69
C GLY A 108 17.27 2.34 -0.21
N ILE A 109 17.37 3.64 0.09
CA ILE A 109 17.39 4.11 1.47
C ILE A 109 16.01 3.96 2.14
N GLU A 110 14.94 4.27 1.41
CA GLU A 110 13.58 4.22 1.96
C GLU A 110 13.02 2.82 2.02
N VAL A 111 13.31 2.01 1.00
CA VAL A 111 12.86 0.62 0.88
C VAL A 111 14.06 -0.24 0.53
N ASP A 112 14.44 -1.13 1.43
CA ASP A 112 15.62 -1.97 1.24
C ASP A 112 15.31 -3.39 0.77
N LYS A 113 14.08 -3.86 0.95
CA LYS A 113 13.66 -5.21 0.58
C LYS A 113 12.27 -5.22 -0.01
N LEU A 114 12.08 -6.09 -0.98
CA LEU A 114 10.76 -6.43 -1.51
C LEU A 114 10.68 -7.96 -1.55
N VAL A 115 9.57 -8.49 -1.03
CA VAL A 115 9.31 -9.94 -1.08
C VAL A 115 7.98 -10.18 -1.75
N TRP A 116 7.90 -11.26 -2.51
CA TRP A 116 6.66 -11.76 -3.09
C TRP A 116 6.16 -12.91 -2.24
N LEU A 117 4.97 -12.74 -1.69
CA LEU A 117 4.39 -13.70 -0.76
C LEU A 117 2.98 -14.10 -1.20
N SER A 118 2.59 -15.34 -0.86
CA SER A 118 1.18 -15.72 -0.95
C SER A 118 0.34 -14.73 -0.15
N VAL A 119 -0.95 -14.64 -0.46
CA VAL A 119 -1.86 -13.75 0.29
C VAL A 119 -1.79 -14.06 1.80
N GLU A 120 -1.82 -15.34 2.15
CA GLU A 120 -1.74 -15.77 3.56
C GLU A 120 -0.44 -15.33 4.23
N ASP A 121 0.70 -15.55 3.58
CA ASP A 121 2.00 -15.17 4.14
C ASP A 121 2.19 -13.65 4.16
N ALA A 122 1.64 -12.93 3.20
CA ALA A 122 1.64 -11.46 3.18
C ALA A 122 0.91 -10.91 4.41
N ILE A 123 -0.27 -11.46 4.72
CA ILE A 123 -1.03 -11.06 5.91
C ILE A 123 -0.21 -11.29 7.18
N LYS A 124 0.48 -12.44 7.27
CA LYS A 124 1.34 -12.73 8.42
C LYS A 124 2.55 -11.79 8.52
N ARG A 125 3.13 -11.42 7.39
CA ARG A 125 4.34 -10.60 7.33
C ARG A 125 4.08 -9.13 7.67
N LEU A 126 2.96 -8.57 7.25
CA LEU A 126 2.65 -7.15 7.44
C LEU A 126 2.72 -6.78 8.92
N THR A 127 3.34 -5.65 9.20
CA THR A 127 3.56 -5.19 10.58
C THR A 127 2.28 -4.68 11.22
N TYR A 128 1.44 -3.96 10.47
CA TYR A 128 0.32 -3.22 11.06
C TYR A 128 -1.00 -3.97 10.92
N PRO A 129 -1.77 -4.08 12.02
CA PRO A 129 -3.09 -4.73 11.98
C PRO A 129 -4.05 -4.14 10.93
N ARG A 130 -3.98 -2.83 10.69
CA ARG A 130 -4.83 -2.18 9.67
C ARG A 130 -4.55 -2.69 8.27
N ASP A 131 -3.28 -2.97 7.95
CA ASP A 131 -2.89 -3.50 6.65
C ASP A 131 -3.31 -4.96 6.50
N LYS A 132 -3.12 -5.75 7.57
CA LYS A 132 -3.59 -7.14 7.61
C LYS A 132 -5.09 -7.21 7.37
N LYS A 133 -5.85 -6.38 8.07
CA LYS A 133 -7.30 -6.34 7.96
C LYS A 133 -7.75 -5.96 6.55
N LEU A 134 -7.06 -5.01 5.92
CA LEU A 134 -7.36 -4.63 4.54
C LEU A 134 -7.28 -5.85 3.62
N LEU A 135 -6.22 -6.63 3.72
CA LEU A 135 -6.05 -7.84 2.90
C LEU A 135 -7.05 -8.94 3.25
N GLU A 136 -7.34 -9.13 4.53
CA GLU A 136 -8.31 -10.13 4.99
C GLU A 136 -9.72 -9.88 4.46
N GLN A 137 -10.07 -8.63 4.18
CA GLN A 137 -11.38 -8.25 3.67
C GLN A 137 -11.53 -8.45 2.16
N GLN A 138 -10.45 -8.81 1.47
CA GLN A 138 -10.47 -8.93 0.01
C GLN A 138 -10.67 -10.38 -0.43
N ASP A 139 -11.20 -10.49 -1.62
CA ASP A 139 -11.37 -11.77 -2.33
C ASP A 139 -10.35 -11.77 -3.48
N PHE A 140 -9.29 -12.50 -3.29
CA PHE A 140 -8.20 -12.56 -4.28
C PHE A 140 -8.31 -13.78 -5.19
#